data_fa60bddd0c4d4f24cc137bbd418cf081
#
_entry.id   fa60bddd0c4d4f24cc137bbd418cf081
#
_cell.length_a   1.000
_cell.length_b   1.000
_cell.length_c   1.000
_cell.angle_alpha   90.00
_cell.angle_beta   90.00
_cell.angle_gamma   90.00
#
_symmetry.space_group_name_H-M   'P 1'
#
loop_
_entity.id
_entity.type
_entity.pdbx_description
1 polymer ?
#
loop_
_entity_poly.entity_id
_entity_poly.type
_entity_poly.pdbx_seq_one_letter_code
_entity_poly.pdbx_strand_id
1 'polypeptide(L)'
;MRNLLFGLILGMAASSAVLADPPTGSRLGSRFAGSIKYSEEEADNSATKMASCLVTKRPTAARAYLDAYSADESDKQRNELFQDVSCLSFVGFSGMSDTMQVSFPRDVIRGKFAEAFLKDQSSAIAALPALPLVKDYSRPWFAATGRSPVIDEMGACVVDTNPNGAAAILATSAYSKEEAAAFGGAMPSLATCLRAGAKLQANRQALRAALADALYQRLTKPAPAVQLAEAEARTRQVRVAFKKFAECVVSKNERDAQIYVIEDLSEQETTRLRNKMLDGACWRASTGLQPPIATTGLKLQGILAEVLLAAEPTRGPLQDPKNIAPLNHEPVNAAERRRVDADTLKFMDAMYMLFKAGECVVRADVNGADRLLKSGLNSREESEALMALKPAFDGCPKWESSYAASIDELRATIAANYYRLGHARSTATSAAGGTK
;
A
#
# COMPACT_ATOMS: atom_id res chain seq x y z
N MET A 1 36.62 -48.28 -36.30
CA MET A 1 36.86 -49.17 -35.16
C MET A 1 36.37 -48.57 -33.90
N ARG A 2 35.52 -49.28 -33.22
CA ARG A 2 34.97 -49.14 -31.87
C ARG A 2 33.90 -48.09 -31.65
N ASN A 3 32.65 -48.57 -31.74
CA ASN A 3 31.41 -48.00 -31.22
C ASN A 3 31.49 -47.81 -29.71
N LEU A 4 30.99 -46.68 -29.22
CA LEU A 4 30.51 -46.53 -27.83
C LEU A 4 29.12 -45.90 -27.89
N LEU A 5 28.10 -46.77 -27.72
CA LEU A 5 26.75 -46.42 -27.36
C LEU A 5 26.75 -45.81 -25.94
N PHE A 6 26.29 -44.58 -25.81
CA PHE A 6 25.87 -44.03 -24.52
C PHE A 6 24.34 -44.00 -24.49
N GLY A 7 23.78 -44.86 -23.70
CA GLY A 7 22.34 -44.89 -23.43
C GLY A 7 21.94 -43.68 -22.58
N LEU A 8 21.01 -42.89 -23.13
CA LEU A 8 20.35 -41.81 -22.41
C LEU A 8 19.17 -42.39 -21.61
N ILE A 9 19.36 -42.58 -20.30
CA ILE A 9 18.26 -42.89 -19.39
C ILE A 9 17.50 -41.56 -19.13
N LEU A 10 16.34 -41.41 -19.77
CA LEU A 10 15.38 -40.40 -19.41
C LEU A 10 14.75 -40.74 -18.04
N GLY A 11 15.29 -40.19 -16.98
CA GLY A 11 14.62 -40.12 -15.68
C GLY A 11 13.48 -39.13 -15.72
N MET A 12 12.25 -39.63 -15.88
CA MET A 12 11.05 -38.82 -15.58
C MET A 12 11.00 -38.56 -14.07
N ALA A 13 11.57 -37.47 -13.64
CA ALA A 13 11.29 -36.95 -12.33
C ALA A 13 9.86 -36.38 -12.36
N ALA A 14 8.91 -37.17 -11.86
CA ALA A 14 7.58 -36.66 -11.49
C ALA A 14 7.77 -35.61 -10.41
N SER A 15 7.81 -34.35 -10.82
CA SER A 15 7.72 -33.21 -9.89
C SER A 15 6.33 -33.23 -9.29
N SER A 16 6.21 -33.82 -8.10
CA SER A 16 5.06 -33.65 -7.25
C SER A 16 4.95 -32.14 -7.01
N ALA A 17 3.97 -31.52 -7.67
CA ALA A 17 3.57 -30.16 -7.34
C ALA A 17 3.10 -30.19 -5.87
N VAL A 18 3.97 -29.79 -4.96
CA VAL A 18 3.57 -29.44 -3.61
C VAL A 18 2.64 -28.24 -3.78
N LEU A 19 1.33 -28.51 -3.71
CA LEU A 19 0.33 -27.50 -3.51
C LEU A 19 0.67 -26.87 -2.16
N ALA A 20 1.42 -25.78 -2.19
CA ALA A 20 1.62 -24.98 -0.99
C ALA A 20 0.24 -24.53 -0.52
N ASP A 21 -0.07 -24.82 0.74
CA ASP A 21 -1.27 -24.27 1.38
C ASP A 21 -1.31 -22.75 1.11
N PRO A 22 -2.47 -22.22 0.70
CA PRO A 22 -2.60 -20.81 0.46
C PRO A 22 -2.24 -20.05 1.75
N PRO A 23 -1.58 -18.90 1.63
CA PRO A 23 -1.25 -18.10 2.80
C PRO A 23 -2.51 -17.83 3.61
N THR A 24 -2.42 -17.97 4.90
CA THR A 24 -3.48 -18.05 5.90
C THR A 24 -4.45 -16.86 5.96
N GLY A 25 -4.51 -15.98 4.95
CA GLY A 25 -5.38 -14.81 4.85
C GLY A 25 -6.82 -15.08 4.40
N SER A 26 -7.12 -16.21 3.76
CA SER A 26 -8.45 -16.51 3.22
C SER A 26 -9.25 -17.51 4.06
N ARG A 27 -9.14 -17.44 5.38
CA ARG A 27 -9.98 -18.26 6.26
C ARG A 27 -11.32 -17.58 6.54
N LEU A 28 -12.21 -17.58 5.59
CA LEU A 28 -13.61 -17.20 5.82
C LEU A 28 -14.31 -18.08 6.86
N GLY A 29 -13.81 -19.29 7.12
CA GLY A 29 -14.48 -20.27 7.96
C GLY A 29 -13.92 -20.49 9.38
N SER A 30 -12.81 -19.87 9.81
CA SER A 30 -12.11 -20.34 11.00
C SER A 30 -12.32 -19.51 12.29
N ARG A 31 -13.15 -18.47 12.30
CA ARG A 31 -13.34 -17.61 13.48
C ARG A 31 -14.70 -17.66 14.15
N PHE A 32 -15.53 -18.66 13.84
CA PHE A 32 -16.76 -18.86 14.58
C PHE A 32 -16.54 -19.79 15.76
N ALA A 33 -16.61 -19.25 16.97
CA ALA A 33 -16.65 -20.00 18.22
C ALA A 33 -17.96 -20.76 18.31
N GLY A 34 -18.08 -21.87 17.59
CA GLY A 34 -19.26 -22.72 17.55
C GLY A 34 -19.36 -23.44 16.22
N SER A 35 -18.47 -24.34 15.95
CA SER A 35 -18.56 -25.56 15.14
C SER A 35 -19.25 -25.58 13.74
N ILE A 36 -19.71 -24.51 13.14
CA ILE A 36 -20.19 -24.52 11.75
C ILE A 36 -18.99 -24.20 10.85
N LYS A 37 -18.39 -25.22 10.28
CA LYS A 37 -17.35 -25.07 9.25
C LYS A 37 -18.04 -24.92 7.90
N TYR A 38 -18.08 -23.70 7.37
CA TYR A 38 -18.43 -23.49 5.97
C TYR A 38 -17.26 -23.92 5.08
N SER A 39 -17.56 -24.54 3.95
CA SER A 39 -16.60 -24.71 2.89
C SER A 39 -16.23 -23.34 2.29
N GLU A 40 -15.07 -23.23 1.64
CA GLU A 40 -14.69 -21.99 0.96
C GLU A 40 -15.71 -21.60 -0.12
N GLU A 41 -16.28 -22.57 -0.80
CA GLU A 41 -17.33 -22.37 -1.80
C GLU A 41 -18.63 -21.81 -1.19
N GLU A 42 -19.08 -22.33 -0.04
CA GLU A 42 -20.27 -21.82 0.66
C GLU A 42 -20.06 -20.39 1.15
N ALA A 43 -18.87 -20.08 1.66
CA ALA A 43 -18.50 -18.75 2.08
C ALA A 43 -18.46 -17.76 0.90
N ASP A 44 -17.90 -18.17 -0.24
CA ASP A 44 -17.86 -17.40 -1.46
C ASP A 44 -19.29 -17.14 -2.03
N ASN A 45 -20.11 -18.16 -2.07
CA ASN A 45 -21.51 -18.05 -2.47
C ASN A 45 -22.30 -17.08 -1.59
N SER A 46 -22.04 -17.09 -0.28
CA SER A 46 -22.65 -16.17 0.67
C SER A 46 -22.18 -14.72 0.42
N ALA A 47 -20.88 -14.51 0.21
CA ALA A 47 -20.33 -13.21 -0.15
C ALA A 47 -20.92 -12.69 -1.48
N THR A 48 -21.08 -13.55 -2.47
CA THR A 48 -21.69 -13.21 -3.77
C THR A 48 -23.15 -12.77 -3.63
N LYS A 49 -23.96 -13.52 -2.86
CA LYS A 49 -25.36 -13.17 -2.60
C LYS A 49 -25.48 -11.84 -1.85
N MET A 50 -24.65 -11.64 -0.85
CA MET A 50 -24.60 -10.40 -0.07
C MET A 50 -24.21 -9.20 -0.95
N ALA A 51 -23.12 -9.32 -1.73
CA ALA A 51 -22.70 -8.26 -2.64
C ALA A 51 -23.81 -7.90 -3.65
N SER A 52 -24.45 -8.90 -4.26
CA SER A 52 -25.56 -8.69 -5.19
C SER A 52 -26.74 -7.98 -4.52
N CYS A 53 -27.10 -8.36 -3.29
CA CYS A 53 -28.15 -7.70 -2.53
C CYS A 53 -27.81 -6.23 -2.24
N LEU A 54 -26.56 -5.94 -1.77
CA LEU A 54 -26.13 -4.59 -1.44
C LEU A 54 -26.01 -3.71 -2.69
N VAL A 55 -25.53 -4.24 -3.81
CA VAL A 55 -25.50 -3.53 -5.09
C VAL A 55 -26.89 -3.13 -5.54
N THR A 56 -27.89 -4.01 -5.35
CA THR A 56 -29.29 -3.72 -5.70
C THR A 56 -29.93 -2.70 -4.76
N LYS A 57 -29.70 -2.81 -3.44
CA LYS A 57 -30.32 -1.92 -2.45
C LYS A 57 -29.61 -0.58 -2.29
N ARG A 58 -28.29 -0.56 -2.41
CA ARG A 58 -27.44 0.62 -2.16
C ARG A 58 -26.43 0.83 -3.29
N PRO A 59 -26.88 1.00 -4.55
CA PRO A 59 -26.00 1.06 -5.72
C PRO A 59 -24.99 2.21 -5.64
N THR A 60 -25.38 3.36 -5.11
CA THR A 60 -24.48 4.52 -4.97
C THR A 60 -23.34 4.24 -3.97
N ALA A 61 -23.65 3.69 -2.80
CA ALA A 61 -22.63 3.35 -1.80
C ALA A 61 -21.71 2.22 -2.30
N ALA A 62 -22.27 1.22 -2.99
CA ALA A 62 -21.50 0.14 -3.59
C ALA A 62 -20.55 0.65 -4.69
N ARG A 63 -20.98 1.62 -5.51
CA ARG A 63 -20.10 2.30 -6.46
C ARG A 63 -19.02 3.10 -5.75
N ALA A 64 -19.37 3.89 -4.72
CA ALA A 64 -18.37 4.65 -3.95
C ALA A 64 -17.29 3.74 -3.36
N TYR A 65 -17.66 2.54 -2.90
CA TYR A 65 -16.70 1.53 -2.45
C TYR A 65 -15.75 1.06 -3.57
N LEU A 66 -16.27 0.78 -4.77
CA LEU A 66 -15.47 0.38 -5.93
C LEU A 66 -14.68 1.53 -6.55
N ASP A 67 -15.09 2.77 -6.30
CA ASP A 67 -14.44 3.98 -6.81
C ASP A 67 -13.36 4.53 -5.87
N ALA A 68 -13.19 3.93 -4.69
CA ALA A 68 -12.17 4.33 -3.73
C ALA A 68 -10.75 4.11 -4.29
N TYR A 69 -9.85 5.07 -3.99
CA TYR A 69 -8.44 5.06 -4.41
C TYR A 69 -7.46 4.82 -3.27
N SER A 70 -7.92 4.78 -2.03
CA SER A 70 -7.09 4.50 -0.86
C SER A 70 -7.71 3.43 0.03
N ALA A 71 -6.89 2.79 0.87
CA ALA A 71 -7.36 1.81 1.84
C ALA A 71 -8.37 2.41 2.82
N ASP A 72 -8.10 3.62 3.33
CA ASP A 72 -8.96 4.30 4.31
C ASP A 72 -10.33 4.67 3.70
N GLU A 73 -10.33 5.17 2.47
CA GLU A 73 -11.57 5.46 1.74
C GLU A 73 -12.36 4.18 1.50
N SER A 74 -11.71 3.12 1.04
CA SER A 74 -12.31 1.80 0.83
C SER A 74 -12.94 1.25 2.11
N ASP A 75 -12.24 1.34 3.25
CA ASP A 75 -12.75 0.88 4.53
C ASP A 75 -13.94 1.70 5.02
N LYS A 76 -13.89 3.01 4.88
CA LYS A 76 -15.01 3.89 5.21
C LYS A 76 -16.26 3.48 4.42
N GLN A 77 -16.14 3.35 3.10
CA GLN A 77 -17.26 3.01 2.23
C GLN A 77 -17.76 1.58 2.49
N ARG A 78 -16.86 0.64 2.73
CA ARG A 78 -17.21 -0.73 3.11
C ARG A 78 -18.00 -0.76 4.43
N ASN A 79 -17.53 -0.06 5.46
CA ASN A 79 -18.19 0.00 6.75
C ASN A 79 -19.59 0.61 6.63
N GLU A 80 -19.76 1.64 5.80
CA GLU A 80 -21.07 2.23 5.50
C GLU A 80 -22.00 1.24 4.79
N LEU A 81 -21.51 0.46 3.84
CA LEU A 81 -22.28 -0.57 3.15
C LEU A 81 -22.75 -1.66 4.11
N PHE A 82 -21.89 -2.12 5.01
CA PHE A 82 -22.18 -3.22 5.92
C PHE A 82 -23.04 -2.83 7.14
N GLN A 83 -23.39 -1.56 7.29
CA GLN A 83 -24.43 -1.16 8.23
C GLN A 83 -25.83 -1.65 7.84
N ASP A 84 -26.04 -1.98 6.56
CA ASP A 84 -27.29 -2.57 6.11
C ASP A 84 -27.33 -4.08 6.35
N VAL A 85 -27.75 -4.46 7.56
CA VAL A 85 -27.86 -5.86 7.99
C VAL A 85 -28.92 -6.66 7.21
N SER A 86 -29.79 -6.00 6.44
CA SER A 86 -30.86 -6.69 5.69
C SER A 86 -30.34 -7.63 4.59
N CYS A 87 -29.12 -7.42 4.11
CA CYS A 87 -28.46 -8.30 3.16
C CYS A 87 -27.62 -9.42 3.81
N LEU A 88 -27.51 -9.44 5.14
CA LEU A 88 -26.78 -10.48 5.86
C LEU A 88 -27.62 -11.76 6.07
N SER A 89 -28.93 -11.70 5.94
CA SER A 89 -29.83 -12.87 6.07
C SER A 89 -29.53 -13.98 5.05
N PHE A 90 -28.91 -13.66 3.93
CA PHE A 90 -28.48 -14.64 2.93
C PHE A 90 -27.29 -15.51 3.36
N VAL A 91 -26.63 -15.16 4.46
CA VAL A 91 -25.45 -15.88 4.96
C VAL A 91 -25.85 -17.07 5.87
N GLY A 92 -27.13 -17.46 5.88
CA GLY A 92 -27.60 -18.64 6.62
C GLY A 92 -27.77 -18.43 8.13
N PHE A 93 -27.84 -17.19 8.58
CA PHE A 93 -27.86 -16.81 10.00
C PHE A 93 -29.25 -16.66 10.61
N SER A 94 -30.22 -17.43 10.17
CA SER A 94 -31.53 -17.47 10.83
C SER A 94 -31.40 -18.08 12.22
N GLY A 95 -31.40 -17.26 13.26
CA GLY A 95 -31.45 -17.69 14.65
C GLY A 95 -30.24 -17.36 15.52
N MET A 96 -29.33 -16.49 15.09
CA MET A 96 -28.15 -16.10 15.89
C MET A 96 -28.34 -14.75 16.60
N SER A 97 -27.76 -14.64 17.79
CA SER A 97 -27.85 -13.49 18.67
C SER A 97 -27.19 -12.22 18.10
N ASP A 98 -27.61 -11.05 18.59
CA ASP A 98 -27.25 -9.69 18.16
C ASP A 98 -25.76 -9.31 18.19
N THR A 99 -24.86 -10.26 18.48
CA THR A 99 -23.43 -9.99 18.66
C THR A 99 -22.53 -10.59 17.60
N MET A 100 -23.07 -11.03 16.46
CA MET A 100 -22.28 -11.70 15.44
C MET A 100 -21.56 -10.74 14.52
N GLN A 101 -20.23 -10.85 14.48
CA GLN A 101 -19.39 -10.08 13.57
C GLN A 101 -19.04 -10.91 12.34
N VAL A 102 -19.52 -10.48 11.17
CA VAL A 102 -19.15 -11.07 9.86
C VAL A 102 -17.94 -10.31 9.31
N SER A 103 -16.85 -11.01 9.06
CA SER A 103 -15.65 -10.44 8.46
C SER A 103 -15.39 -11.11 7.11
N PHE A 104 -15.29 -10.31 6.06
CA PHE A 104 -14.87 -10.76 4.74
C PHE A 104 -13.45 -10.27 4.41
N PRO A 105 -12.58 -11.12 3.82
CA PRO A 105 -11.28 -10.68 3.37
C PRO A 105 -11.40 -9.54 2.35
N ARG A 106 -10.60 -8.48 2.53
CA ARG A 106 -10.62 -7.32 1.64
C ARG A 106 -10.28 -7.69 0.20
N ASP A 107 -9.29 -8.56 0.04
CA ASP A 107 -8.75 -9.00 -1.23
C ASP A 107 -9.78 -9.69 -2.14
N VAL A 108 -10.86 -10.25 -1.56
CA VAL A 108 -11.91 -10.95 -2.29
C VAL A 108 -13.20 -10.14 -2.36
N ILE A 109 -13.64 -9.53 -1.23
CA ILE A 109 -14.98 -8.95 -1.14
C ILE A 109 -15.24 -7.82 -2.14
N ARG A 110 -14.24 -6.98 -2.40
CA ARG A 110 -14.34 -5.90 -3.39
C ARG A 110 -14.62 -6.46 -4.79
N GLY A 111 -13.95 -7.55 -5.15
CA GLY A 111 -14.22 -8.26 -6.41
C GLY A 111 -15.65 -8.76 -6.54
N LYS A 112 -16.29 -9.21 -5.42
CA LYS A 112 -17.70 -9.65 -5.43
C LYS A 112 -18.67 -8.51 -5.74
N PHE A 113 -18.38 -7.30 -5.25
CA PHE A 113 -19.17 -6.11 -5.64
C PHE A 113 -18.96 -5.77 -7.12
N ALA A 114 -17.74 -5.86 -7.61
CA ALA A 114 -17.45 -5.65 -9.03
C ALA A 114 -18.17 -6.70 -9.90
N GLU A 115 -18.09 -7.99 -9.56
CA GLU A 115 -18.84 -9.06 -10.26
C GLU A 115 -20.35 -8.79 -10.29
N ALA A 116 -20.92 -8.31 -9.18
CA ALA A 116 -22.34 -8.00 -9.11
C ALA A 116 -22.74 -6.85 -10.07
N PHE A 117 -21.91 -5.83 -10.23
CA PHE A 117 -22.12 -4.77 -11.21
C PHE A 117 -21.92 -5.22 -12.67
N LEU A 118 -21.00 -6.17 -12.88
CA LEU A 118 -20.69 -6.68 -14.23
C LEU A 118 -21.71 -7.67 -14.78
N LYS A 119 -22.57 -8.23 -13.93
CA LYS A 119 -23.50 -9.31 -14.28
C LYS A 119 -24.33 -9.02 -15.52
N ASP A 120 -24.83 -7.79 -15.66
CA ASP A 120 -25.70 -7.38 -16.75
C ASP A 120 -24.96 -6.55 -17.83
N GLN A 121 -23.62 -6.58 -17.83
CA GLN A 121 -22.77 -5.76 -18.72
C GLN A 121 -22.12 -6.56 -19.85
N SER A 122 -22.58 -7.75 -20.15
CA SER A 122 -21.94 -8.66 -21.11
C SER A 122 -21.74 -8.04 -22.51
N SER A 123 -22.70 -7.26 -23.01
CA SER A 123 -22.59 -6.59 -24.29
C SER A 123 -21.55 -5.44 -24.28
N ALA A 124 -21.50 -4.68 -23.19
CA ALA A 124 -20.52 -3.62 -23.03
C ALA A 124 -19.10 -4.18 -22.87
N ILE A 125 -18.97 -5.30 -22.17
CA ILE A 125 -17.67 -6.00 -22.02
C ILE A 125 -17.21 -6.54 -23.38
N ALA A 126 -18.09 -7.16 -24.16
CA ALA A 126 -17.76 -7.70 -25.47
C ALA A 126 -17.33 -6.61 -26.47
N ALA A 127 -17.76 -5.38 -26.27
CA ALA A 127 -17.37 -4.21 -27.06
C ALA A 127 -16.02 -3.63 -26.69
N LEU A 128 -15.41 -4.05 -25.57
CA LEU A 128 -14.09 -3.54 -25.14
C LEU A 128 -13.00 -4.02 -26.10
N PRO A 129 -12.19 -3.10 -26.68
CA PRO A 129 -11.08 -3.50 -27.52
C PRO A 129 -9.94 -4.07 -26.65
N ALA A 130 -9.23 -5.07 -27.18
CA ALA A 130 -7.95 -5.46 -26.60
C ALA A 130 -6.94 -4.31 -26.77
N LEU A 131 -6.20 -4.00 -25.70
CA LEU A 131 -5.14 -2.98 -25.71
C LEU A 131 -3.77 -3.66 -25.90
N PRO A 132 -2.79 -2.94 -26.47
CA PRO A 132 -1.44 -3.46 -26.56
C PRO A 132 -0.83 -3.69 -25.17
N LEU A 133 0.09 -4.64 -25.11
CA LEU A 133 0.87 -4.94 -23.90
C LEU A 133 1.74 -3.71 -23.53
N VAL A 134 1.70 -3.31 -22.27
CA VAL A 134 2.53 -2.23 -21.73
C VAL A 134 3.48 -2.77 -20.64
N LYS A 135 4.49 -1.99 -20.29
CA LYS A 135 5.50 -2.39 -19.30
C LYS A 135 5.01 -2.25 -17.86
N ASP A 136 4.07 -1.34 -17.62
CA ASP A 136 3.57 -0.99 -16.30
C ASP A 136 2.04 -0.99 -16.30
N TYR A 137 1.47 -1.79 -15.41
CA TYR A 137 0.03 -1.91 -15.21
C TYR A 137 -0.43 -1.31 -13.88
N SER A 138 0.41 -0.54 -13.20
CA SER A 138 0.03 0.17 -11.98
C SER A 138 -1.23 1.02 -12.22
N ARG A 139 -2.14 0.99 -11.24
CA ARG A 139 -3.38 1.78 -11.28
C ARG A 139 -3.62 2.43 -9.92
N PRO A 140 -4.21 3.64 -9.91
CA PRO A 140 -4.43 4.39 -8.68
C PRO A 140 -5.26 3.65 -7.63
N TRP A 141 -6.21 2.83 -8.08
CA TRP A 141 -7.15 2.12 -7.23
C TRP A 141 -6.57 0.86 -6.55
N PHE A 142 -5.36 0.43 -6.88
CA PHE A 142 -4.73 -0.74 -6.26
C PHE A 142 -4.60 -0.62 -4.75
N ALA A 143 -4.33 0.60 -4.25
CA ALA A 143 -4.22 0.84 -2.82
C ALA A 143 -5.53 0.58 -2.04
N ALA A 144 -6.68 0.58 -2.72
CA ALA A 144 -7.99 0.36 -2.12
C ALA A 144 -8.42 -1.12 -2.09
N THR A 145 -7.68 -2.04 -2.73
CA THR A 145 -8.13 -3.43 -2.95
C THR A 145 -7.81 -4.37 -1.79
N GLY A 146 -6.75 -4.08 -1.03
CA GLY A 146 -6.20 -4.97 -0.01
C GLY A 146 -5.45 -6.18 -0.57
N ARG A 147 -5.32 -6.28 -1.91
CA ARG A 147 -4.54 -7.32 -2.60
C ARG A 147 -3.07 -6.89 -2.75
N SER A 148 -2.22 -7.87 -3.02
CA SER A 148 -0.86 -7.58 -3.46
C SER A 148 -0.89 -6.84 -4.81
N PRO A 149 -0.09 -5.78 -5.01
CA PRO A 149 0.01 -5.05 -6.29
C PRO A 149 0.26 -5.96 -7.49
N VAL A 150 1.01 -7.05 -7.32
CA VAL A 150 1.29 -8.02 -8.39
C VAL A 150 0.01 -8.72 -8.87
N ILE A 151 -0.94 -9.01 -7.97
CA ILE A 151 -2.21 -9.64 -8.33
C ILE A 151 -3.10 -8.63 -9.09
N ASP A 152 -3.14 -7.39 -8.63
CA ASP A 152 -3.89 -6.32 -9.29
C ASP A 152 -3.29 -5.95 -10.65
N GLU A 153 -1.95 -5.88 -10.77
CA GLU A 153 -1.26 -5.71 -12.07
C GLU A 153 -1.59 -6.83 -13.05
N MET A 154 -1.62 -8.08 -12.56
CA MET A 154 -2.02 -9.23 -13.37
C MET A 154 -3.47 -9.09 -13.85
N GLY A 155 -4.40 -8.74 -12.94
CA GLY A 155 -5.80 -8.50 -13.29
C GLY A 155 -5.96 -7.40 -14.34
N ALA A 156 -5.28 -6.27 -14.15
CA ALA A 156 -5.30 -5.13 -15.09
C ALA A 156 -4.71 -5.52 -16.46
N CYS A 157 -3.57 -6.21 -16.48
CA CYS A 157 -2.94 -6.66 -17.72
C CYS A 157 -3.84 -7.60 -18.51
N VAL A 158 -4.40 -8.63 -17.85
CA VAL A 158 -5.29 -9.60 -18.53
C VAL A 158 -6.53 -8.91 -19.08
N VAL A 159 -7.16 -8.02 -18.30
CA VAL A 159 -8.34 -7.28 -18.75
C VAL A 159 -8.00 -6.33 -19.91
N ASP A 160 -6.85 -5.69 -19.87
CA ASP A 160 -6.44 -4.79 -20.96
C ASP A 160 -6.13 -5.56 -22.25
N THR A 161 -5.46 -6.68 -22.16
CA THR A 161 -5.03 -7.45 -23.35
C THR A 161 -6.08 -8.45 -23.84
N ASN A 162 -6.93 -8.96 -22.95
CA ASN A 162 -7.96 -9.96 -23.26
C ASN A 162 -9.21 -9.80 -22.36
N PRO A 163 -10.00 -8.72 -22.54
CA PRO A 163 -11.20 -8.48 -21.73
C PRO A 163 -12.23 -9.61 -21.81
N ASN A 164 -12.38 -10.25 -22.99
CA ASN A 164 -13.30 -11.35 -23.19
C ASN A 164 -12.85 -12.63 -22.44
N GLY A 165 -11.55 -12.89 -22.34
CA GLY A 165 -11.02 -13.99 -21.52
C GLY A 165 -11.25 -13.77 -20.03
N ALA A 166 -11.10 -12.55 -19.55
CA ALA A 166 -11.47 -12.18 -18.18
C ALA A 166 -12.97 -12.36 -17.94
N ALA A 167 -13.82 -11.89 -18.84
CA ALA A 167 -15.26 -12.05 -18.74
C ALA A 167 -15.70 -13.52 -18.73
N ALA A 168 -15.07 -14.37 -19.53
CA ALA A 168 -15.35 -15.81 -19.55
C ALA A 168 -15.08 -16.48 -18.18
N ILE A 169 -14.03 -16.07 -17.47
CA ILE A 169 -13.77 -16.53 -16.10
C ILE A 169 -14.90 -16.06 -15.16
N LEU A 170 -15.26 -14.78 -15.22
CA LEU A 170 -16.28 -14.18 -14.34
C LEU A 170 -17.69 -14.71 -14.61
N ALA A 171 -17.97 -15.21 -15.81
CA ALA A 171 -19.24 -15.83 -16.15
C ALA A 171 -19.47 -17.21 -15.51
N THR A 172 -18.43 -17.82 -14.93
CA THR A 172 -18.51 -19.12 -14.26
C THR A 172 -18.81 -18.99 -12.78
N SER A 173 -19.33 -20.02 -12.15
CA SER A 173 -19.40 -20.10 -10.68
C SER A 173 -18.01 -20.31 -10.09
N ALA A 174 -17.71 -19.61 -9.00
CA ALA A 174 -16.46 -19.80 -8.27
C ALA A 174 -16.32 -21.26 -7.79
N TYR A 175 -15.10 -21.76 -7.72
CA TYR A 175 -14.73 -23.15 -7.35
C TYR A 175 -15.26 -24.25 -8.30
N SER A 176 -15.98 -23.91 -9.36
CA SER A 176 -16.51 -24.87 -10.33
C SER A 176 -15.40 -25.43 -11.25
N LYS A 177 -15.73 -26.54 -11.93
CA LYS A 177 -14.87 -27.11 -12.98
C LYS A 177 -14.81 -26.18 -14.20
N GLU A 178 -15.90 -25.49 -14.47
CA GLU A 178 -16.04 -24.51 -15.54
C GLU A 178 -15.11 -23.32 -15.29
N GLU A 179 -15.00 -22.85 -14.05
CA GLU A 179 -14.05 -21.80 -13.66
C GLU A 179 -12.59 -22.28 -13.91
N ALA A 180 -12.28 -23.50 -13.48
CA ALA A 180 -10.94 -24.06 -13.70
C ALA A 180 -10.60 -24.19 -15.21
N ALA A 181 -11.58 -24.58 -16.03
CA ALA A 181 -11.43 -24.63 -17.48
C ALA A 181 -11.27 -23.25 -18.10
N ALA A 182 -12.05 -22.24 -17.63
CA ALA A 182 -11.93 -20.85 -18.09
C ALA A 182 -10.56 -20.24 -17.76
N PHE A 183 -10.04 -20.47 -16.55
CA PHE A 183 -8.66 -20.10 -16.20
C PHE A 183 -7.64 -20.81 -17.08
N GLY A 184 -7.85 -22.09 -17.38
CA GLY A 184 -7.01 -22.84 -18.33
C GLY A 184 -7.00 -22.19 -19.72
N GLY A 185 -8.15 -21.78 -20.22
CA GLY A 185 -8.30 -21.05 -21.50
C GLY A 185 -7.62 -19.67 -21.49
N ALA A 186 -7.55 -19.02 -20.34
CA ALA A 186 -6.89 -17.71 -20.17
C ALA A 186 -5.38 -17.80 -19.92
N MET A 187 -4.81 -19.01 -19.75
CA MET A 187 -3.38 -19.21 -19.47
C MET A 187 -2.43 -18.49 -20.43
N PRO A 188 -2.66 -18.43 -21.75
CA PRO A 188 -1.79 -17.67 -22.65
C PRO A 188 -1.72 -16.17 -22.29
N SER A 189 -2.86 -15.55 -21.94
CA SER A 189 -2.92 -14.15 -21.52
C SER A 189 -2.25 -13.96 -20.17
N LEU A 190 -2.48 -14.85 -19.21
CA LEU A 190 -1.82 -14.86 -17.90
C LEU A 190 -0.29 -14.96 -18.05
N ALA A 191 0.18 -15.87 -18.91
CA ALA A 191 1.61 -16.06 -19.18
C ALA A 191 2.24 -14.80 -19.82
N THR A 192 1.52 -14.15 -20.72
CA THR A 192 1.98 -12.90 -21.36
C THR A 192 2.09 -11.75 -20.34
N CYS A 193 1.23 -11.73 -19.34
CA CYS A 193 1.21 -10.73 -18.28
C CYS A 193 2.24 -10.98 -17.17
N LEU A 194 2.83 -12.18 -17.09
CA LEU A 194 3.90 -12.47 -16.15
C LEU A 194 5.22 -11.87 -16.63
N ARG A 195 5.92 -11.18 -15.74
CA ARG A 195 7.30 -10.75 -16.01
C ARG A 195 8.21 -11.96 -16.18
N ALA A 196 9.19 -11.88 -17.07
CA ALA A 196 10.14 -12.95 -17.30
C ALA A 196 10.78 -13.44 -15.99
N GLY A 197 10.68 -14.73 -15.71
CA GLY A 197 11.21 -15.36 -14.50
C GLY A 197 10.33 -15.24 -13.25
N ALA A 198 9.20 -14.52 -13.31
CA ALA A 198 8.25 -14.43 -12.21
C ALA A 198 7.38 -15.69 -12.13
N LYS A 199 7.01 -16.08 -10.90
CA LYS A 199 6.03 -17.13 -10.63
C LYS A 199 4.83 -16.48 -9.95
N LEU A 200 3.65 -16.65 -10.51
CA LEU A 200 2.42 -16.23 -9.86
C LEU A 200 2.02 -17.27 -8.80
N GLN A 201 2.12 -16.90 -7.54
CA GLN A 201 1.53 -17.63 -6.43
C GLN A 201 0.34 -16.82 -5.92
N ALA A 202 -0.81 -17.00 -6.51
CA ALA A 202 -2.02 -16.28 -6.12
C ALA A 202 -3.12 -17.28 -5.78
N ASN A 203 -3.91 -16.93 -4.74
CA ASN A 203 -5.19 -17.57 -4.55
C ASN A 203 -6.05 -17.27 -5.78
N ARG A 204 -6.67 -18.30 -6.36
CA ARG A 204 -7.53 -18.17 -7.55
C ARG A 204 -8.65 -17.15 -7.36
N GLN A 205 -9.22 -17.08 -6.15
CA GLN A 205 -10.30 -16.12 -5.86
C GLN A 205 -9.79 -14.68 -5.76
N ALA A 206 -8.59 -14.44 -5.25
CA ALA A 206 -7.97 -13.13 -5.27
C ALA A 206 -7.67 -12.66 -6.71
N LEU A 207 -7.22 -13.58 -7.59
CA LEU A 207 -7.02 -13.26 -9.00
C LEU A 207 -8.36 -13.01 -9.72
N ARG A 208 -9.40 -13.82 -9.45
CA ARG A 208 -10.75 -13.58 -9.95
C ARG A 208 -11.27 -12.21 -9.52
N ALA A 209 -11.08 -11.85 -8.25
CA ALA A 209 -11.46 -10.53 -7.72
C ALA A 209 -10.69 -9.39 -8.40
N ALA A 210 -9.40 -9.58 -8.71
CA ALA A 210 -8.61 -8.60 -9.45
C ALA A 210 -9.11 -8.43 -10.90
N LEU A 211 -9.49 -9.51 -11.58
CA LEU A 211 -10.10 -9.45 -12.91
C LEU A 211 -11.43 -8.69 -12.88
N ALA A 212 -12.27 -8.95 -11.89
CA ALA A 212 -13.56 -8.28 -11.74
C ALA A 212 -13.39 -6.78 -11.50
N ASP A 213 -12.52 -6.39 -10.56
CA ASP A 213 -12.20 -4.99 -10.30
C ASP A 213 -11.65 -4.29 -11.55
N ALA A 214 -10.66 -4.89 -12.20
CA ALA A 214 -10.04 -4.31 -13.40
C ALA A 214 -11.06 -4.11 -14.54
N LEU A 215 -11.97 -5.08 -14.71
CA LEU A 215 -13.01 -5.00 -15.74
C LEU A 215 -14.05 -3.93 -15.40
N TYR A 216 -14.47 -3.82 -14.14
CA TYR A 216 -15.34 -2.75 -13.66
C TYR A 216 -14.71 -1.37 -13.90
N GLN A 217 -13.44 -1.19 -13.49
CA GLN A 217 -12.73 0.07 -13.67
C GLN A 217 -12.60 0.44 -15.15
N ARG A 218 -12.33 -0.54 -16.00
CA ARG A 218 -12.19 -0.30 -17.44
C ARG A 218 -13.51 0.07 -18.13
N LEU A 219 -14.64 -0.42 -17.65
CA LEU A 219 -15.97 -0.08 -18.16
C LEU A 219 -16.47 1.29 -17.68
N THR A 220 -16.11 1.67 -16.45
CA THR A 220 -16.74 2.81 -15.75
C THR A 220 -15.86 4.04 -15.65
N LYS A 221 -14.56 3.91 -15.90
CA LYS A 221 -13.57 4.98 -15.73
C LYS A 221 -12.95 5.40 -17.06
N PRO A 222 -12.35 6.62 -17.10
CA PRO A 222 -11.54 7.04 -18.24
C PRO A 222 -10.41 6.06 -18.56
N ALA A 223 -9.79 6.24 -19.72
CA ALA A 223 -8.64 5.43 -20.12
C ALA A 223 -7.53 5.41 -19.05
N PRO A 224 -6.79 4.29 -18.89
CA PRO A 224 -5.78 4.15 -17.83
C PRO A 224 -4.78 5.30 -17.73
N ALA A 225 -4.34 5.87 -18.86
CA ALA A 225 -3.43 7.01 -18.87
C ALA A 225 -4.04 8.26 -18.20
N VAL A 226 -5.35 8.50 -18.40
CA VAL A 226 -6.06 9.62 -17.76
C VAL A 226 -6.19 9.38 -16.25
N GLN A 227 -6.53 8.15 -15.84
CA GLN A 227 -6.61 7.79 -14.41
C GLN A 227 -5.27 8.01 -13.69
N LEU A 228 -4.17 7.60 -14.31
CA LEU A 228 -2.83 7.81 -13.75
C LEU A 228 -2.50 9.30 -13.62
N ALA A 229 -2.77 10.08 -14.65
CA ALA A 229 -2.53 11.54 -14.62
C ALA A 229 -3.36 12.24 -13.52
N GLU A 230 -4.63 11.85 -13.35
CA GLU A 230 -5.49 12.38 -12.28
C GLU A 230 -4.99 11.98 -10.89
N ALA A 231 -4.54 10.73 -10.72
CA ALA A 231 -3.98 10.27 -9.46
C ALA A 231 -2.67 10.96 -9.11
N GLU A 232 -1.79 11.16 -10.07
CA GLU A 232 -0.57 11.94 -9.89
C GLU A 232 -0.88 13.40 -9.52
N ALA A 233 -1.87 14.01 -10.19
CA ALA A 233 -2.31 15.37 -9.86
C ALA A 233 -2.84 15.44 -8.43
N ARG A 234 -3.66 14.47 -8.00
CA ARG A 234 -4.17 14.37 -6.63
C ARG A 234 -3.03 14.18 -5.63
N THR A 235 -2.09 13.28 -5.91
CA THR A 235 -0.91 13.06 -5.05
C THR A 235 -0.11 14.36 -4.91
N ARG A 236 0.13 15.08 -6.01
CA ARG A 236 0.82 16.38 -5.96
C ARG A 236 0.08 17.38 -5.08
N GLN A 237 -1.25 17.45 -5.18
CA GLN A 237 -2.07 18.34 -4.35
C GLN A 237 -1.97 17.98 -2.87
N VAL A 238 -2.05 16.70 -2.52
CA VAL A 238 -1.91 16.21 -1.14
C VAL A 238 -0.55 16.57 -0.56
N ARG A 239 0.54 16.38 -1.30
CA ARG A 239 1.89 16.74 -0.86
C ARG A 239 2.02 18.24 -0.55
N VAL A 240 1.50 19.09 -1.43
CA VAL A 240 1.50 20.56 -1.24
C VAL A 240 0.64 20.96 -0.02
N ALA A 241 -0.54 20.36 0.11
CA ALA A 241 -1.43 20.60 1.24
C ALA A 241 -0.78 20.19 2.58
N PHE A 242 -0.09 19.04 2.59
CA PHE A 242 0.61 18.55 3.79
C PHE A 242 1.79 19.44 4.17
N LYS A 243 2.52 20.00 3.20
CA LYS A 243 3.55 20.99 3.46
C LYS A 243 2.99 22.26 4.08
N LYS A 244 1.91 22.84 3.54
CA LYS A 244 1.22 24.00 4.11
C LYS A 244 0.73 23.73 5.53
N PHE A 245 0.22 22.52 5.78
CA PHE A 245 -0.15 22.09 7.13
C PHE A 245 1.06 22.11 8.07
N ALA A 246 2.19 21.54 7.68
CA ALA A 246 3.42 21.54 8.49
C ALA A 246 3.95 22.96 8.73
N GLU A 247 3.89 23.86 7.74
CA GLU A 247 4.24 25.28 7.88
C GLU A 247 3.37 25.96 8.95
N CYS A 248 2.05 25.71 8.95
CA CYS A 248 1.15 26.23 9.98
C CYS A 248 1.48 25.63 11.37
N VAL A 249 1.76 24.33 11.45
CA VAL A 249 2.13 23.67 12.71
C VAL A 249 3.40 24.27 13.28
N VAL A 250 4.45 24.41 12.48
CA VAL A 250 5.74 24.98 12.92
C VAL A 250 5.56 26.44 13.34
N SER A 251 4.80 27.26 12.60
CA SER A 251 4.58 28.65 12.97
C SER A 251 3.86 28.83 14.32
N LYS A 252 3.07 27.86 14.75
CA LYS A 252 2.33 27.90 16.02
C LYS A 252 2.99 27.14 17.15
N ASN A 253 3.73 26.09 16.85
CA ASN A 253 4.24 25.11 17.80
C ASN A 253 5.69 24.70 17.45
N GLU A 254 6.54 25.66 17.09
CA GLU A 254 7.90 25.39 16.63
C GLU A 254 8.68 24.49 17.60
N ARG A 255 8.65 24.82 18.90
CA ARG A 255 9.35 24.04 19.93
C ARG A 255 8.85 22.59 20.01
N ASP A 256 7.54 22.36 19.95
CA ASP A 256 6.98 21.01 19.98
C ASP A 256 7.35 20.23 18.70
N ALA A 257 7.38 20.92 17.56
CA ALA A 257 7.81 20.31 16.30
C ALA A 257 9.30 19.94 16.33
N GLN A 258 10.16 20.80 16.90
CA GLN A 258 11.58 20.51 17.11
C GLN A 258 11.78 19.29 18.02
N ILE A 259 11.10 19.25 19.17
CA ILE A 259 11.14 18.12 20.10
C ILE A 259 10.69 16.83 19.40
N TYR A 260 9.59 16.90 18.66
CA TYR A 260 9.05 15.74 17.93
C TYR A 260 10.00 15.18 16.87
N VAL A 261 10.81 16.03 16.23
CA VAL A 261 11.78 15.61 15.21
C VAL A 261 13.08 15.13 15.82
N ILE A 262 13.59 15.80 16.87
CA ILE A 262 14.95 15.59 17.38
C ILE A 262 15.01 14.50 18.44
N GLU A 263 14.05 14.48 19.37
CA GLU A 263 14.17 13.68 20.59
C GLU A 263 13.63 12.25 20.38
N ASP A 264 14.27 11.31 21.09
CA ASP A 264 13.84 9.92 21.17
C ASP A 264 12.73 9.81 22.21
N LEU A 265 11.51 10.11 21.78
CA LEU A 265 10.33 10.18 22.64
C LEU A 265 9.74 8.79 22.92
N SER A 266 9.17 8.63 24.11
CA SER A 266 8.27 7.51 24.40
C SER A 266 7.04 7.55 23.50
N GLU A 267 6.37 6.41 23.28
CA GLU A 267 5.14 6.34 22.51
C GLU A 267 4.05 7.29 23.05
N GLN A 268 3.94 7.38 24.36
CA GLN A 268 2.99 8.27 25.02
C GLN A 268 3.27 9.75 24.73
N GLU A 269 4.54 10.17 24.78
CA GLU A 269 4.95 11.55 24.47
C GLU A 269 4.79 11.84 22.99
N THR A 270 5.21 10.93 22.12
CA THR A 270 5.02 11.00 20.67
C THR A 270 3.53 11.19 20.33
N THR A 271 2.67 10.40 20.93
CA THR A 271 1.22 10.49 20.72
C THR A 271 0.66 11.80 21.26
N ARG A 272 1.09 12.26 22.43
CA ARG A 272 0.67 13.53 23.02
C ARG A 272 1.06 14.70 22.13
N LEU A 273 2.33 14.78 21.69
CA LEU A 273 2.81 15.86 20.83
C LEU A 273 2.13 15.83 19.46
N ARG A 274 2.01 14.64 18.87
CA ARG A 274 1.29 14.47 17.60
C ARG A 274 -0.13 14.96 17.70
N ASN A 275 -0.89 14.57 18.72
CA ASN A 275 -2.29 15.02 18.90
C ASN A 275 -2.39 16.54 19.10
N LYS A 276 -1.43 17.12 19.82
CA LYS A 276 -1.36 18.58 20.00
C LYS A 276 -1.09 19.31 18.68
N MET A 277 -0.18 18.80 17.85
CA MET A 277 0.17 19.39 16.55
C MET A 277 -0.90 19.14 15.48
N LEU A 278 -1.58 17.99 15.53
CA LEU A 278 -2.70 17.67 14.64
C LEU A 278 -3.99 18.40 15.00
N ASP A 279 -3.95 19.41 15.85
CA ASP A 279 -5.10 20.27 16.11
C ASP A 279 -5.72 20.79 14.80
N GLY A 280 -7.03 20.59 14.69
CA GLY A 280 -7.77 20.79 13.45
C GLY A 280 -7.73 22.19 12.84
N ALA A 281 -7.15 23.20 13.54
CA ALA A 281 -7.06 24.56 13.02
C ALA A 281 -6.09 24.68 11.84
N CYS A 282 -4.86 24.11 11.96
CA CYS A 282 -3.89 24.11 10.86
C CYS A 282 -4.35 23.23 9.70
N TRP A 283 -5.00 22.12 10.00
CA TRP A 283 -5.53 21.23 8.96
C TRP A 283 -6.58 21.93 8.10
N ARG A 284 -7.61 22.52 8.72
CA ARG A 284 -8.67 23.25 8.00
C ARG A 284 -8.15 24.42 7.18
N ALA A 285 -7.19 25.16 7.71
CA ALA A 285 -6.61 26.32 7.02
C ALA A 285 -5.78 25.92 5.80
N SER A 286 -5.14 24.75 5.81
CA SER A 286 -4.13 24.40 4.82
C SER A 286 -4.63 23.52 3.68
N THR A 287 -5.67 22.72 3.90
CA THR A 287 -6.04 21.69 2.94
C THR A 287 -7.36 21.92 2.24
N GLY A 288 -8.29 22.63 2.85
CA GLY A 288 -9.69 22.66 2.37
C GLY A 288 -10.36 21.29 2.32
N LEU A 289 -9.61 20.23 2.70
CA LEU A 289 -10.06 18.84 2.72
C LEU A 289 -10.59 18.49 4.11
N GLN A 290 -11.54 17.57 4.17
CA GLN A 290 -12.00 17.05 5.45
C GLN A 290 -10.95 16.09 6.04
N PRO A 291 -10.65 16.13 7.36
CA PRO A 291 -9.75 15.16 7.99
C PRO A 291 -10.40 13.75 8.03
N PRO A 292 -9.60 12.67 8.15
CA PRO A 292 -8.16 12.67 8.29
C PRO A 292 -7.43 12.17 7.04
N ILE A 293 -6.35 12.82 6.64
CA ILE A 293 -5.35 12.13 5.85
C ILE A 293 -4.56 11.28 6.85
N ALA A 294 -4.63 9.97 6.69
CA ALA A 294 -3.75 9.08 7.43
C ALA A 294 -2.31 9.38 7.03
N THR A 295 -1.49 9.79 7.98
CA THR A 295 -0.07 10.00 7.77
C THR A 295 0.71 9.12 8.72
N THR A 296 1.78 8.49 8.20
CA THR A 296 2.71 7.78 9.07
C THR A 296 3.49 8.78 9.92
N GLY A 297 3.91 8.37 11.11
CA GLY A 297 4.78 9.19 11.97
C GLY A 297 6.04 9.67 11.22
N LEU A 298 6.60 8.82 10.35
CA LEU A 298 7.74 9.15 9.48
C LEU A 298 7.45 10.34 8.55
N LYS A 299 6.32 10.33 7.84
CA LYS A 299 5.97 11.43 6.92
C LYS A 299 5.76 12.74 7.66
N LEU A 300 5.10 12.70 8.82
CA LEU A 300 4.93 13.89 9.65
C LEU A 300 6.28 14.42 10.15
N GLN A 301 7.13 13.54 10.67
CA GLN A 301 8.45 13.92 11.17
C GLN A 301 9.33 14.52 10.07
N GLY A 302 9.31 13.93 8.88
CA GLY A 302 10.08 14.42 7.72
C GLY A 302 9.62 15.78 7.23
N ILE A 303 8.31 16.00 7.07
CA ILE A 303 7.81 17.30 6.58
C ILE A 303 8.01 18.41 7.61
N LEU A 304 7.88 18.11 8.90
CA LEU A 304 8.20 19.07 9.96
C LEU A 304 9.70 19.42 9.94
N ALA A 305 10.58 18.43 9.74
CA ALA A 305 12.02 18.66 9.60
C ALA A 305 12.34 19.55 8.40
N GLU A 306 11.71 19.37 7.25
CA GLU A 306 11.90 20.25 6.08
C GLU A 306 11.48 21.67 6.37
N VAL A 307 10.35 21.89 7.04
CA VAL A 307 9.86 23.23 7.37
C VAL A 307 10.77 23.90 8.39
N LEU A 308 11.24 23.16 9.39
CA LEU A 308 12.19 23.66 10.38
C LEU A 308 13.54 24.05 9.73
N LEU A 309 14.05 23.22 8.80
CA LEU A 309 15.25 23.55 8.02
C LEU A 309 15.09 24.84 7.21
N ALA A 310 13.93 25.03 6.61
CA ALA A 310 13.63 26.26 5.85
C ALA A 310 13.49 27.51 6.74
N ALA A 311 13.09 27.34 8.00
CA ALA A 311 12.99 28.42 8.99
C ALA A 311 14.34 28.82 9.59
N GLU A 312 15.41 28.05 9.38
CA GLU A 312 16.77 28.30 9.87
C GLU A 312 17.74 28.67 8.71
N PRO A 313 17.51 29.77 7.96
CA PRO A 313 18.28 30.07 6.74
C PRO A 313 19.75 30.40 7.03
N THR A 314 20.09 30.80 8.26
CA THR A 314 21.47 31.07 8.69
C THR A 314 22.27 29.81 9.01
N ARG A 315 21.63 28.66 9.07
CA ARG A 315 22.28 27.39 9.26
C ARG A 315 22.99 26.98 7.98
N GLY A 316 24.30 26.92 8.04
CA GLY A 316 25.10 26.39 6.93
C GLY A 316 24.79 24.91 6.65
N PRO A 317 25.19 24.39 5.49
CA PRO A 317 24.99 22.98 5.16
C PRO A 317 25.62 22.09 6.24
N LEU A 318 25.01 20.92 6.46
CA LEU A 318 25.52 19.91 7.38
C LEU A 318 26.96 19.53 7.01
N GLN A 319 27.89 19.77 7.91
CA GLN A 319 29.32 19.47 7.69
C GLN A 319 29.70 18.20 8.42
N ASP A 320 30.36 17.29 7.72
CA ASP A 320 30.99 16.07 8.24
C ASP A 320 30.16 15.26 9.25
N PRO A 321 28.98 14.73 8.83
CA PRO A 321 28.14 13.97 9.72
C PRO A 321 28.74 12.61 10.14
N LYS A 322 29.85 12.20 9.51
CA LYS A 322 30.51 10.92 9.82
C LYS A 322 31.06 10.86 11.25
N ASN A 323 31.40 12.01 11.81
CA ASN A 323 31.95 12.14 13.17
C ASN A 323 30.86 12.28 14.26
N ILE A 324 29.58 12.31 13.87
CA ILE A 324 28.47 12.32 14.82
C ILE A 324 28.13 10.87 15.18
N ALA A 325 27.84 10.60 16.46
CA ALA A 325 27.39 9.28 16.89
C ALA A 325 26.14 8.83 16.09
N PRO A 326 25.97 7.53 15.84
CA PRO A 326 24.76 7.02 15.21
C PRO A 326 23.51 7.49 15.96
N LEU A 327 22.51 7.92 15.21
CA LEU A 327 21.23 8.31 15.79
C LEU A 327 20.52 7.05 16.31
N ASN A 328 19.80 7.21 17.42
CA ASN A 328 18.93 6.15 17.88
C ASN A 328 17.69 6.10 16.97
N HIS A 329 17.39 4.92 16.45
CA HIS A 329 16.21 4.64 15.62
C HIS A 329 15.40 3.48 16.18
N GLU A 330 15.73 3.00 17.39
CA GLU A 330 15.04 1.83 17.93
C GLU A 330 13.53 2.10 18.04
N PRO A 331 12.71 1.33 17.32
CA PRO A 331 11.27 1.42 17.47
C PRO A 331 10.91 0.72 18.77
N VAL A 332 10.07 1.27 19.55
CA VAL A 332 9.30 0.59 20.59
C VAL A 332 10.08 -0.47 21.40
N ASN A 333 10.04 -0.38 22.70
CA ASN A 333 10.72 -1.34 23.59
C ASN A 333 10.23 -2.79 23.37
N ALA A 334 11.04 -3.78 23.77
CA ALA A 334 10.74 -5.22 23.57
C ALA A 334 9.40 -5.68 24.18
N ALA A 335 8.86 -4.96 25.17
CA ALA A 335 7.58 -5.27 25.80
C ALA A 335 6.39 -4.87 24.91
N GLU A 336 6.53 -3.75 24.19
CA GLU A 336 5.50 -3.27 23.25
C GLU A 336 5.47 -4.11 21.98
N ARG A 337 6.64 -4.54 21.47
CA ARG A 337 6.74 -5.47 20.31
C ARG A 337 5.97 -6.78 20.55
N ARG A 338 5.81 -7.24 21.78
CA ARG A 338 5.03 -8.44 22.13
C ARG A 338 3.52 -8.23 22.10
N ARG A 339 3.05 -6.99 22.04
CA ARG A 339 1.62 -6.64 22.11
C ARG A 339 1.00 -6.34 20.74
N VAL A 340 1.82 -6.18 19.70
CA VAL A 340 1.34 -5.92 18.34
C VAL A 340 1.27 -7.21 17.52
N ASP A 341 0.36 -7.23 16.55
CA ASP A 341 0.26 -8.35 15.61
C ASP A 341 1.47 -8.41 14.65
N ALA A 342 1.64 -9.56 14.01
CA ALA A 342 2.81 -9.83 13.18
C ALA A 342 2.95 -8.87 11.97
N ASP A 343 1.83 -8.41 11.40
CA ASP A 343 1.87 -7.52 10.23
C ASP A 343 2.20 -6.09 10.65
N THR A 344 1.66 -5.62 11.76
CA THR A 344 2.05 -4.36 12.40
C THR A 344 3.54 -4.38 12.75
N LEU A 345 4.05 -5.49 13.30
CA LEU A 345 5.46 -5.62 13.63
C LEU A 345 6.37 -5.53 12.39
N LYS A 346 6.02 -6.21 11.29
CA LYS A 346 6.74 -6.11 10.01
C LYS A 346 6.76 -4.68 9.48
N PHE A 347 5.61 -4.00 9.55
CA PHE A 347 5.54 -2.60 9.13
C PHE A 347 6.46 -1.70 9.98
N MET A 348 6.46 -1.89 11.30
CA MET A 348 7.33 -1.14 12.22
C MET A 348 8.82 -1.41 11.92
N ASP A 349 9.18 -2.67 11.67
CA ASP A 349 10.56 -3.04 11.31
C ASP A 349 10.98 -2.43 9.97
N ALA A 350 10.08 -2.41 8.97
CA ALA A 350 10.34 -1.76 7.69
C ALA A 350 10.55 -0.24 7.86
N MET A 351 9.74 0.44 8.68
CA MET A 351 9.91 1.86 8.99
C MET A 351 11.23 2.14 9.70
N TYR A 352 11.60 1.33 10.67
CA TYR A 352 12.89 1.42 11.35
C TYR A 352 14.06 1.30 10.38
N MET A 353 14.04 0.29 9.51
CA MET A 353 15.09 0.09 8.51
C MET A 353 15.13 1.26 7.51
N LEU A 354 13.99 1.83 7.16
CA LEU A 354 13.93 3.01 6.29
C LEU A 354 14.56 4.23 6.96
N PHE A 355 14.34 4.43 8.26
CA PHE A 355 15.02 5.49 9.03
C PHE A 355 16.53 5.31 9.05
N LYS A 356 17.01 4.09 9.30
CA LYS A 356 18.44 3.78 9.26
C LYS A 356 19.03 4.00 7.87
N ALA A 357 18.32 3.61 6.83
CA ALA A 357 18.76 3.85 5.46
C ALA A 357 18.86 5.35 5.17
N GLY A 358 17.90 6.15 5.62
CA GLY A 358 17.94 7.61 5.47
C GLY A 358 19.14 8.26 6.19
N GLU A 359 19.46 7.85 7.40
CA GLU A 359 20.66 8.31 8.10
C GLU A 359 21.93 7.95 7.33
N CYS A 360 22.03 6.70 6.89
CA CYS A 360 23.17 6.23 6.10
C CYS A 360 23.33 7.04 4.81
N VAL A 361 22.25 7.32 4.09
CA VAL A 361 22.26 8.13 2.85
C VAL A 361 22.75 9.55 3.14
N VAL A 362 22.24 10.20 4.20
CA VAL A 362 22.68 11.55 4.59
C VAL A 362 24.18 11.57 4.91
N ARG A 363 24.68 10.53 5.60
CA ARG A 363 26.12 10.40 5.93
C ARG A 363 26.99 10.12 4.71
N ALA A 364 26.45 9.38 3.73
CA ALA A 364 27.16 9.01 2.51
C ALA A 364 27.22 10.18 1.51
N ASP A 365 26.13 10.93 1.34
CA ASP A 365 26.04 12.06 0.40
C ASP A 365 25.23 13.24 0.97
N VAL A 366 25.89 14.01 1.82
CA VAL A 366 25.32 15.24 2.43
C VAL A 366 24.84 16.24 1.38
N ASN A 367 25.64 16.42 0.33
CA ASN A 367 25.32 17.40 -0.73
C ASN A 367 24.13 16.95 -1.56
N GLY A 368 24.00 15.66 -1.84
CA GLY A 368 22.85 15.08 -2.50
C GLY A 368 21.58 15.24 -1.65
N ALA A 369 21.66 14.96 -0.35
CA ALA A 369 20.58 15.17 0.60
C ALA A 369 20.16 16.65 0.67
N ASP A 370 21.10 17.58 0.76
CA ASP A 370 20.83 19.03 0.77
C ASP A 370 20.16 19.49 -0.52
N ARG A 371 20.64 19.03 -1.70
CA ARG A 371 19.97 19.31 -2.98
C ARG A 371 18.54 18.82 -3.01
N LEU A 372 18.28 17.60 -2.53
CA LEU A 372 16.94 17.05 -2.46
C LEU A 372 16.03 17.93 -1.59
N LEU A 373 16.49 18.32 -0.40
CA LEU A 373 15.69 19.10 0.54
C LEU A 373 15.42 20.54 0.06
N LYS A 374 16.33 21.11 -0.74
CA LYS A 374 16.16 22.41 -1.40
C LYS A 374 15.31 22.36 -2.65
N SER A 375 15.09 21.19 -3.25
CA SER A 375 14.23 21.05 -4.42
C SER A 375 12.75 21.25 -4.07
N GLY A 376 11.99 21.83 -4.99
CA GLY A 376 10.54 21.96 -4.85
C GLY A 376 9.85 20.60 -4.85
N LEU A 377 8.79 20.45 -4.05
CA LEU A 377 7.94 19.25 -4.10
C LEU A 377 7.34 19.08 -5.49
N ASN A 378 7.33 17.86 -5.98
CA ASN A 378 6.79 17.49 -7.30
C ASN A 378 7.54 18.12 -8.49
N SER A 379 8.73 18.64 -8.26
CA SER A 379 9.54 19.24 -9.33
C SER A 379 10.40 18.18 -10.03
N ARG A 380 10.90 18.53 -11.20
CA ARG A 380 11.88 17.72 -11.92
C ARG A 380 13.18 17.58 -11.13
N GLU A 381 13.59 18.66 -10.47
CA GLU A 381 14.80 18.73 -9.63
C GLU A 381 14.70 17.75 -8.45
N GLU A 382 13.52 17.56 -7.85
CA GLU A 382 13.30 16.55 -6.83
C GLU A 382 13.58 15.14 -7.35
N SER A 383 13.02 14.82 -8.52
CA SER A 383 13.20 13.51 -9.14
C SER A 383 14.67 13.26 -9.51
N GLU A 384 15.35 14.26 -10.06
CA GLU A 384 16.77 14.19 -10.41
C GLU A 384 17.65 14.04 -9.17
N ALA A 385 17.34 14.75 -8.09
CA ALA A 385 18.08 14.65 -6.82
C ALA A 385 17.89 13.27 -6.17
N LEU A 386 16.68 12.71 -6.19
CA LEU A 386 16.42 11.35 -5.70
C LEU A 386 17.15 10.29 -6.52
N MET A 387 17.15 10.41 -7.85
CA MET A 387 17.91 9.50 -8.71
C MET A 387 19.41 9.61 -8.48
N ALA A 388 19.94 10.81 -8.23
CA ALA A 388 21.34 11.03 -7.92
C ALA A 388 21.75 10.39 -6.57
N LEU A 389 20.82 10.27 -5.62
CA LEU A 389 21.05 9.59 -4.33
C LEU A 389 21.00 8.07 -4.41
N LYS A 390 20.57 7.49 -5.55
CA LYS A 390 20.46 6.03 -5.69
C LYS A 390 21.74 5.27 -5.31
N PRO A 391 22.97 5.66 -5.71
CA PRO A 391 24.18 4.97 -5.31
C PRO A 391 24.39 4.96 -3.78
N ALA A 392 24.04 6.04 -3.10
CA ALA A 392 24.09 6.10 -1.63
C ALA A 392 23.08 5.12 -1.00
N PHE A 393 21.84 5.08 -1.52
CA PHE A 393 20.84 4.07 -1.09
C PHE A 393 21.31 2.65 -1.35
N ASP A 394 21.94 2.37 -2.48
CA ASP A 394 22.45 1.03 -2.82
C ASP A 394 23.54 0.55 -1.85
N GLY A 395 24.31 1.46 -1.29
CA GLY A 395 25.36 1.20 -0.27
C GLY A 395 24.84 1.11 1.17
N CYS A 396 23.59 1.45 1.44
CA CYS A 396 23.01 1.51 2.78
C CYS A 396 22.21 0.24 3.14
N PRO A 397 21.87 0.04 4.44
CA PRO A 397 21.04 -1.08 4.87
C PRO A 397 19.73 -1.13 4.10
N LYS A 398 19.35 -2.33 3.64
CA LYS A 398 18.11 -2.56 2.91
C LYS A 398 16.98 -2.84 3.90
N TRP A 399 15.81 -2.26 3.63
CA TRP A 399 14.56 -2.70 4.27
C TRP A 399 13.97 -3.89 3.49
N GLU A 400 13.09 -4.65 4.11
CA GLU A 400 12.51 -5.82 3.46
C GLU A 400 11.85 -5.49 2.12
N SER A 401 12.07 -6.35 1.12
CA SER A 401 11.59 -6.17 -0.26
C SER A 401 10.05 -6.16 -0.38
N SER A 402 9.33 -6.57 0.67
CA SER A 402 7.86 -6.52 0.74
C SER A 402 7.31 -5.10 0.93
N TYR A 403 8.15 -4.14 1.36
CA TYR A 403 7.76 -2.75 1.55
C TYR A 403 8.37 -1.86 0.48
N ALA A 404 7.54 -1.32 -0.40
CA ALA A 404 7.93 -0.34 -1.40
C ALA A 404 7.81 1.08 -0.81
N ALA A 405 8.93 1.67 -0.42
CA ALA A 405 8.93 3.05 0.07
C ALA A 405 8.53 4.03 -1.02
N SER A 406 7.57 4.90 -0.71
CA SER A 406 7.17 6.00 -1.59
C SER A 406 8.23 7.10 -1.66
N ILE A 407 8.18 7.94 -2.69
CA ILE A 407 9.03 9.15 -2.81
C ILE A 407 8.91 10.02 -1.54
N ASP A 408 7.72 10.15 -0.99
CA ASP A 408 7.47 10.93 0.23
C ASP A 408 8.19 10.35 1.45
N GLU A 409 8.22 9.03 1.58
CA GLU A 409 8.89 8.36 2.68
C GLU A 409 10.41 8.43 2.55
N LEU A 410 10.94 8.29 1.34
CA LEU A 410 12.37 8.47 1.07
C LEU A 410 12.81 9.89 1.39
N ARG A 411 12.06 10.88 0.94
CA ARG A 411 12.34 12.29 1.24
C ARG A 411 12.19 12.59 2.73
N ALA A 412 11.13 12.08 3.37
CA ALA A 412 10.87 12.29 4.79
C ALA A 412 11.98 11.71 5.68
N THR A 413 12.45 10.51 5.37
CA THR A 413 13.55 9.91 6.16
C THR A 413 14.86 10.68 6.00
N ILE A 414 15.17 11.20 4.81
CA ILE A 414 16.33 12.05 4.58
C ILE A 414 16.19 13.35 5.35
N ALA A 415 15.03 14.02 5.29
CA ALA A 415 14.80 15.29 5.97
C ALA A 415 14.93 15.17 7.49
N ALA A 416 14.27 14.16 8.08
CA ALA A 416 14.32 13.92 9.52
C ALA A 416 15.77 13.67 10.00
N ASN A 417 16.51 12.80 9.31
CA ASN A 417 17.87 12.48 9.68
C ASN A 417 18.84 13.66 9.44
N TYR A 418 18.66 14.40 8.36
CA TYR A 418 19.46 15.59 8.08
C TYR A 418 19.31 16.63 9.19
N TYR A 419 18.07 16.88 9.63
CA TYR A 419 17.75 17.80 10.71
C TYR A 419 18.32 17.32 12.05
N ARG A 420 18.11 16.05 12.41
CA ARG A 420 18.61 15.43 13.65
C ARG A 420 20.13 15.46 13.74
N LEU A 421 20.82 15.07 12.68
CA LEU A 421 22.29 15.11 12.61
C LEU A 421 22.84 16.54 12.77
N GLY A 422 22.18 17.49 12.19
CA GLY A 422 22.54 18.88 12.36
C GLY A 422 22.42 19.37 13.82
N HIS A 423 21.39 18.95 14.54
CA HIS A 423 21.16 19.35 15.94
C HIS A 423 22.04 18.57 16.92
N ALA A 424 22.31 17.30 16.67
CA ALA A 424 23.22 16.50 17.48
C ALA A 424 24.62 17.14 17.58
N ARG A 425 25.08 17.79 16.51
CA ARG A 425 26.35 18.51 16.50
C ARG A 425 26.31 19.78 17.35
N SER A 426 25.24 20.55 17.30
CA SER A 426 25.13 21.81 18.08
C SER A 426 25.18 21.57 19.59
N THR A 427 24.57 20.48 20.06
CA THR A 427 24.58 20.11 21.48
C THR A 427 25.98 19.68 21.96
N ALA A 428 26.73 18.95 21.15
CA ALA A 428 28.13 18.57 21.48
C ALA A 428 29.05 19.78 21.62
N THR A 429 28.88 20.78 20.76
CA THR A 429 29.70 22.01 20.79
C THR A 429 29.37 22.89 22.00
N SER A 430 28.13 22.97 22.43
CA SER A 430 27.68 23.69 23.64
C SER A 430 28.21 23.05 24.92
N ALA A 431 28.24 21.71 24.99
CA ALA A 431 28.76 20.99 26.15
C ALA A 431 30.28 21.17 26.30
N ALA A 432 31.05 21.29 25.20
CA ALA A 432 32.48 21.52 25.22
C ALA A 432 32.89 22.98 25.53
N GLY A 433 31.97 23.95 25.31
CA GLY A 433 32.19 25.36 25.58
C GLY A 433 31.87 25.82 27.01
N GLY A 434 31.30 24.97 27.84
CA GLY A 434 30.84 25.29 29.21
C GLY A 434 31.88 25.09 30.33
N THR A 435 33.10 24.66 30.02
CA THR A 435 34.19 24.51 30.98
C THR A 435 35.25 25.57 30.76
N LYS A 436 34.97 26.79 31.15
CA LYS A 436 35.98 27.84 31.45
C LYS A 436 35.62 28.55 32.73
#